data_394961ab167793d00620b70c56a2924f
#
_entry.id   394961ab167793d00620b70c56a2924f
#
_cell.length_a   1.000
_cell.length_b   1.000
_cell.length_c   1.000
_cell.angle_alpha   90.00
_cell.angle_beta   90.00
_cell.angle_gamma   90.00
#
_symmetry.space_group_name_H-M   'P 1'
#
loop_
_entity.id
_entity.type
_entity.pdbx_description
1 polymer ?
#
loop_
_entity_poly.entity_id
_entity_poly.type
_entity_poly.pdbx_seq_one_letter_code
_entity_poly.pdbx_strand_id
1 'polypeptide(L)'
;VIDKAPLNFKWVGLILKIMPDSKIIHCRRDPMDVCWSNYKNFFSSKKLNFIYKFENLAKYYSLYSDIMNFWSEKFKNKIYNLDYEKMVKNSEEEIKKMVKYCDIEWDENCLSFYKNKKSVSTASLAQVRSPIYKSSIKKWENYSEDLQLLKKLLN
;
A
#
# COMPACT_ATOMS: atom_id res chain seq x y z
N VAL A 1 -6.48 7.47 -16.82
CA VAL A 1 -6.39 6.02 -16.53
C VAL A 1 -5.70 5.85 -15.19
N ILE A 2 -6.18 4.93 -14.35
CA ILE A 2 -5.54 4.56 -13.09
C ILE A 2 -5.08 3.11 -13.23
N ASP A 3 -3.79 2.87 -12.98
CA ASP A 3 -3.23 1.54 -12.83
C ASP A 3 -2.89 1.25 -11.37
N LYS A 4 -3.28 0.08 -10.88
CA LYS A 4 -2.99 -0.37 -9.53
C LYS A 4 -2.43 -1.79 -9.55
N ALA A 5 -1.10 -1.90 -9.54
CA ALA A 5 -0.40 -3.16 -9.34
C ALA A 5 0.64 -3.01 -8.22
N PRO A 6 0.61 -3.89 -7.18
CA PRO A 6 1.52 -3.77 -6.04
C PRO A 6 3.01 -3.79 -6.42
N LEU A 7 3.36 -4.39 -7.56
CA LEU A 7 4.76 -4.48 -8.01
C LEU A 7 5.21 -3.30 -8.89
N ASN A 8 4.37 -2.30 -9.13
CA ASN A 8 4.72 -1.11 -9.93
C ASN A 8 5.87 -0.30 -9.32
N PHE A 9 6.13 -0.44 -8.03
CA PHE A 9 7.27 0.21 -7.38
C PHE A 9 8.62 -0.09 -8.07
N LYS A 10 8.76 -1.24 -8.72
CA LYS A 10 9.95 -1.62 -9.48
C LYS A 10 10.11 -0.78 -10.76
N TRP A 11 9.03 -0.24 -11.27
CA TRP A 11 8.94 0.38 -12.59
C TRP A 11 8.73 1.90 -12.54
N VAL A 12 8.71 2.51 -11.36
CA VAL A 12 8.44 3.95 -11.18
C VAL A 12 9.32 4.80 -12.11
N GLY A 13 10.62 4.52 -12.17
CA GLY A 13 11.53 5.25 -13.05
C GLY A 13 11.20 5.10 -14.53
N LEU A 14 10.82 3.90 -14.98
CA LEU A 14 10.41 3.66 -16.36
C LEU A 14 9.07 4.33 -16.67
N ILE A 15 8.11 4.21 -15.76
CA ILE A 15 6.79 4.84 -15.88
C ILE A 15 6.95 6.35 -16.07
N LEU A 16 7.70 7.01 -15.19
CA LEU A 16 7.92 8.46 -15.27
C LEU A 16 8.76 8.90 -16.46
N LYS A 17 9.59 8.00 -17.01
CA LYS A 17 10.34 8.29 -18.26
C LYS A 17 9.44 8.24 -19.49
N ILE A 18 8.53 7.28 -19.57
CA ILE A 18 7.62 7.08 -20.72
C ILE A 18 6.40 8.00 -20.61
N MET A 19 5.92 8.23 -19.40
CA MET A 19 4.73 9.05 -19.09
C MET A 19 5.08 10.10 -18.04
N PRO A 20 5.79 11.18 -18.43
CA PRO A 20 6.34 12.16 -17.48
C PRO A 20 5.28 12.92 -16.65
N ASP A 21 4.05 12.97 -17.14
CA ASP A 21 2.92 13.63 -16.46
C ASP A 21 2.18 12.71 -15.48
N SER A 22 2.61 11.45 -15.37
CA SER A 22 2.01 10.52 -14.42
C SER A 22 2.21 10.97 -12.98
N LYS A 23 1.17 10.81 -12.17
CA LYS A 23 1.20 10.99 -10.72
C LYS A 23 1.36 9.62 -10.07
N ILE A 24 2.32 9.48 -9.19
CA ILE A 24 2.55 8.23 -8.46
C ILE A 24 2.02 8.40 -7.03
N ILE A 25 1.13 7.51 -6.61
CA ILE A 25 0.67 7.42 -5.22
C ILE A 25 1.32 6.19 -4.60
N HIS A 26 2.15 6.42 -3.62
CA HIS A 26 2.83 5.38 -2.84
C HIS A 26 2.11 5.18 -1.51
N CYS A 27 1.29 4.13 -1.42
CA CYS A 27 0.60 3.77 -0.18
C CYS A 27 1.57 3.09 0.78
N ARG A 28 1.94 3.79 1.86
CA ARG A 28 2.79 3.27 2.93
C ARG A 28 1.95 2.76 4.08
N ARG A 29 2.45 1.75 4.74
CA ARG A 29 1.85 1.17 5.93
C ARG A 29 2.92 0.61 6.85
N ASP A 30 2.59 0.45 8.14
CA ASP A 30 3.46 -0.21 9.11
C ASP A 30 4.06 -1.51 8.55
N PRO A 31 5.39 -1.69 8.59
CA PRO A 31 6.07 -2.85 8.00
C PRO A 31 5.61 -4.18 8.59
N MET A 32 5.36 -4.23 9.90
CA MET A 32 4.86 -5.45 10.54
C MET A 32 3.46 -5.81 10.06
N ASP A 33 2.55 -4.81 9.94
CA ASP A 33 1.21 -5.04 9.41
C ASP A 33 1.24 -5.51 7.95
N VAL A 34 2.13 -4.94 7.12
CA VAL A 34 2.29 -5.37 5.72
C VAL A 34 2.80 -6.81 5.65
N CYS A 35 3.90 -7.09 6.33
CA CYS A 35 4.53 -8.40 6.29
C CYS A 35 3.64 -9.47 6.88
N TRP A 36 3.03 -9.23 8.05
CA TRP A 36 2.07 -10.15 8.65
C TRP A 36 0.85 -10.41 7.75
N SER A 37 0.31 -9.35 7.13
CA SER A 37 -0.81 -9.50 6.20
C SER A 37 -0.44 -10.36 4.99
N ASN A 38 0.76 -10.22 4.45
CA ASN A 38 1.23 -11.07 3.35
C ASN A 38 1.44 -12.53 3.80
N TYR A 39 2.10 -12.73 4.93
CA TYR A 39 2.43 -14.08 5.46
C TYR A 39 1.20 -14.94 5.71
N LYS A 40 0.16 -14.38 6.34
CA LYS A 40 -1.07 -15.13 6.69
C LYS A 40 -2.00 -15.40 5.52
N ASN A 41 -1.86 -14.70 4.39
CA ASN A 41 -2.73 -14.88 3.24
C ASN A 41 -2.16 -15.93 2.29
N PHE A 42 -3.02 -16.81 1.80
CA PHE A 42 -2.66 -17.76 0.77
C PHE A 42 -2.67 -17.07 -0.61
N PHE A 43 -1.58 -17.22 -1.33
CA PHE A 43 -1.47 -16.78 -2.73
C PHE A 43 -1.20 -17.99 -3.62
N SER A 44 -2.02 -18.17 -4.63
CA SER A 44 -1.88 -19.30 -5.58
C SER A 44 -0.65 -19.19 -6.48
N SER A 45 -0.05 -18.01 -6.60
CA SER A 45 1.14 -17.80 -7.43
C SER A 45 2.40 -18.31 -6.76
N LYS A 46 3.06 -19.29 -7.36
CA LYS A 46 4.36 -19.81 -6.91
C LYS A 46 5.46 -18.73 -6.83
N LYS A 47 5.33 -17.64 -7.60
CA LYS A 47 6.27 -16.49 -7.57
C LYS A 47 6.27 -15.76 -6.24
N LEU A 48 5.25 -15.95 -5.39
CA LEU A 48 5.11 -15.33 -4.08
C LEU A 48 5.49 -16.28 -2.93
N ASN A 49 6.01 -17.47 -3.19
CA ASN A 49 6.35 -18.43 -2.12
C ASN A 49 7.40 -17.90 -1.14
N PHE A 50 8.18 -16.88 -1.51
CA PHE A 50 9.14 -16.25 -0.63
C PHE A 50 8.51 -15.59 0.60
N ILE A 51 7.22 -15.18 0.53
CA ILE A 51 6.54 -14.53 1.65
C ILE A 51 6.27 -15.46 2.84
N TYR A 52 6.34 -16.77 2.65
CA TYR A 52 6.10 -17.77 3.69
C TYR A 52 7.36 -18.10 4.51
N LYS A 53 8.43 -17.32 4.37
CA LYS A 53 9.62 -17.32 5.23
C LYS A 53 9.91 -15.91 5.69
N PHE A 54 10.00 -15.71 7.01
CA PHE A 54 10.19 -14.35 7.58
C PHE A 54 11.44 -13.67 7.07
N GLU A 55 12.54 -14.40 6.93
CA GLU A 55 13.81 -13.85 6.43
C GLU A 55 13.68 -13.32 5.01
N ASN A 56 13.02 -14.09 4.15
CA ASN A 56 12.82 -13.69 2.75
C ASN A 56 11.84 -12.52 2.63
N LEU A 57 10.79 -12.55 3.44
CA LEU A 57 9.77 -11.52 3.47
C LEU A 57 10.35 -10.19 3.97
N ALA A 58 11.10 -10.21 5.07
CA ALA A 58 11.76 -9.03 5.62
C ALA A 58 12.79 -8.46 4.63
N LYS A 59 13.61 -9.32 4.02
CA LYS A 59 14.56 -8.91 2.98
C LYS A 59 13.87 -8.27 1.79
N TYR A 60 12.76 -8.83 1.34
CA TYR A 60 11.99 -8.25 0.24
C TYR A 60 11.40 -6.91 0.60
N TYR A 61 10.91 -6.75 1.84
CA TYR A 61 10.41 -5.48 2.35
C TYR A 61 11.52 -4.42 2.41
N SER A 62 12.72 -4.76 2.87
CA SER A 62 13.87 -3.86 2.87
C SER A 62 14.20 -3.39 1.44
N LEU A 63 14.33 -4.32 0.49
CA LEU A 63 14.57 -3.99 -0.92
C LEU A 63 13.49 -3.08 -1.53
N TYR A 64 12.22 -3.31 -1.17
CA TYR A 64 11.13 -2.43 -1.55
C TYR A 64 11.31 -1.03 -0.96
N SER A 65 11.62 -0.94 0.33
CA SER A 65 11.83 0.33 1.03
C SER A 65 12.96 1.12 0.41
N ASP A 66 14.10 0.46 0.15
CA ASP A 66 15.28 1.09 -0.44
C ASP A 66 15.00 1.66 -1.84
N ILE A 67 14.32 0.87 -2.69
CA ILE A 67 13.99 1.35 -4.05
C ILE A 67 12.98 2.49 -4.02
N MET A 68 12.01 2.47 -3.10
CA MET A 68 11.03 3.56 -2.98
C MET A 68 11.65 4.83 -2.40
N ASN A 69 12.60 4.72 -1.47
CA ASN A 69 13.40 5.84 -0.99
C ASN A 69 14.20 6.46 -2.14
N PHE A 70 14.91 5.63 -2.90
CA PHE A 70 15.64 6.08 -4.10
C PHE A 70 14.73 6.81 -5.09
N TRP A 71 13.54 6.27 -5.40
CA TRP A 71 12.61 6.94 -6.32
C TRP A 71 12.09 8.25 -5.74
N SER A 72 11.81 8.30 -4.45
CA SER A 72 11.31 9.51 -3.78
C SER A 72 12.34 10.63 -3.79
N GLU A 73 13.62 10.32 -3.64
CA GLU A 73 14.72 11.28 -3.75
C GLU A 73 14.92 11.76 -5.19
N LYS A 74 14.90 10.81 -6.14
CA LYS A 74 15.15 11.10 -7.57
C LYS A 74 14.01 11.87 -8.22
N PHE A 75 12.77 11.56 -7.87
CA PHE A 75 11.58 12.14 -8.48
C PHE A 75 10.76 12.95 -7.46
N LYS A 76 11.42 13.89 -6.80
CA LYS A 76 10.77 14.84 -5.89
C LYS A 76 9.55 15.46 -6.57
N ASN A 77 8.44 15.59 -5.86
CA ASN A 77 7.16 16.12 -6.35
C ASN A 77 6.37 15.23 -7.34
N LYS A 78 6.89 14.09 -7.78
CA LYS A 78 6.17 13.14 -8.65
C LYS A 78 5.62 11.93 -7.89
N ILE A 79 5.97 11.79 -6.62
CA ILE A 79 5.53 10.69 -5.75
C ILE A 79 4.86 11.25 -4.51
N TYR A 80 3.59 10.96 -4.34
CA TYR A 80 2.82 11.28 -3.15
C TYR A 80 2.83 10.09 -2.19
N ASN A 81 3.38 10.28 -0.99
CA ASN A 81 3.37 9.26 0.04
C ASN A 81 2.08 9.35 0.86
N LEU A 82 1.21 8.38 0.70
CA LEU A 82 -0.03 8.22 1.46
C LEU A 82 0.21 7.25 2.62
N ASP A 83 0.20 7.77 3.84
CA ASP A 83 0.30 6.94 5.05
C ASP A 83 -1.06 6.33 5.39
N TYR A 84 -1.18 5.01 5.30
CA TYR A 84 -2.42 4.28 5.55
C TYR A 84 -3.02 4.58 6.92
N GLU A 85 -2.20 4.60 7.97
CA GLU A 85 -2.63 4.86 9.34
C GLU A 85 -3.20 6.27 9.51
N LYS A 86 -2.60 7.27 8.86
CA LYS A 86 -3.12 8.65 8.85
C LYS A 86 -4.42 8.72 8.07
N MET A 87 -4.46 8.10 6.89
CA MET A 87 -5.65 8.06 6.04
C MET A 87 -6.83 7.40 6.75
N VAL A 88 -6.60 6.33 7.52
CA VAL A 88 -7.66 5.67 8.29
C VAL A 88 -8.13 6.51 9.49
N LYS A 89 -7.23 7.30 10.10
CA LYS A 89 -7.57 8.18 11.22
C LYS A 89 -8.31 9.43 10.78
N ASN A 90 -7.86 10.07 9.70
CA ASN A 90 -8.32 11.36 9.20
C ASN A 90 -8.70 11.25 7.71
N SER A 91 -9.64 10.36 7.38
CA SER A 91 -9.92 9.92 6.01
C SER A 91 -10.24 11.07 5.06
N GLU A 92 -11.12 11.99 5.46
CA GLU A 92 -11.53 13.08 4.60
C GLU A 92 -10.35 14.00 4.23
N GLU A 93 -9.58 14.42 5.21
CA GLU A 93 -8.45 15.32 5.02
C GLU A 93 -7.38 14.67 4.12
N GLU A 94 -7.01 13.42 4.40
CA GLU A 94 -5.95 12.73 3.65
C GLU A 94 -6.39 12.38 2.22
N ILE A 95 -7.67 12.02 2.01
CA ILE A 95 -8.22 11.78 0.68
C ILE A 95 -8.28 13.10 -0.11
N LYS A 96 -8.69 14.22 0.51
CA LYS A 96 -8.69 15.55 -0.14
C LYS A 96 -7.28 15.95 -0.60
N LYS A 97 -6.25 15.74 0.24
CA LYS A 97 -4.85 16.00 -0.13
C LYS A 97 -4.41 15.14 -1.32
N MET A 98 -4.75 13.86 -1.31
CA MET A 98 -4.41 12.93 -2.38
C MET A 98 -5.10 13.30 -3.70
N VAL A 99 -6.39 13.62 -3.67
CA VAL A 99 -7.18 14.05 -4.85
C VAL A 99 -6.62 15.35 -5.43
N LYS A 100 -6.29 16.32 -4.56
CA LYS A 100 -5.63 17.57 -4.97
C LYS A 100 -4.26 17.31 -5.62
N TYR A 101 -3.46 16.40 -5.08
CA TYR A 101 -2.18 16.01 -5.70
C TYR A 101 -2.37 15.43 -7.11
N CYS A 102 -3.48 14.73 -7.35
CA CYS A 102 -3.81 14.17 -8.65
C CYS A 102 -4.36 15.19 -9.64
N ASP A 103 -4.51 16.46 -9.28
CA ASP A 103 -5.13 17.52 -10.06
C ASP A 103 -6.58 17.15 -10.48
N ILE A 104 -7.31 16.50 -9.57
CA ILE A 104 -8.71 16.08 -9.74
C ILE A 104 -9.58 16.95 -8.83
N GLU A 105 -10.73 17.36 -9.34
CA GLU A 105 -11.72 18.05 -8.51
C GLU A 105 -12.27 17.16 -7.41
N TRP A 106 -12.54 17.75 -6.26
CA TRP A 106 -13.11 17.04 -5.12
C TRP A 106 -14.55 16.62 -5.40
N ASP A 107 -14.86 15.36 -5.07
CA ASP A 107 -16.22 14.82 -5.10
C ASP A 107 -16.49 14.10 -3.75
N GLU A 108 -17.60 14.44 -3.10
CA GLU A 108 -18.00 13.85 -1.81
C GLU A 108 -18.20 12.31 -1.90
N ASN A 109 -18.46 11.79 -3.09
CA ASN A 109 -18.53 10.35 -3.35
C ASN A 109 -17.20 9.62 -3.06
N CYS A 110 -16.08 10.33 -2.99
CA CYS A 110 -14.79 9.76 -2.57
C CYS A 110 -14.86 9.18 -1.15
N LEU A 111 -15.69 9.75 -0.27
CA LEU A 111 -15.89 9.25 1.10
C LEU A 111 -16.91 8.10 1.15
N SER A 112 -17.70 7.94 0.11
CA SER A 112 -18.75 6.91 -0.02
C SER A 112 -18.39 5.81 -1.03
N PHE A 113 -17.10 5.59 -1.31
CA PHE A 113 -16.59 4.65 -2.31
C PHE A 113 -17.18 3.23 -2.18
N TYR A 114 -17.49 2.79 -0.96
CA TYR A 114 -18.07 1.48 -0.67
C TYR A 114 -19.50 1.29 -1.23
N LYS A 115 -20.18 2.39 -1.58
CA LYS A 115 -21.51 2.37 -2.25
C LYS A 115 -21.39 2.09 -3.75
N ASN A 116 -20.19 2.18 -4.32
CA ASN A 116 -19.96 1.96 -5.75
C ASN A 116 -20.23 0.50 -6.12
N LYS A 117 -21.08 0.27 -7.14
CA LYS A 117 -21.49 -1.05 -7.61
C LYS A 117 -20.60 -1.64 -8.70
N LYS A 118 -19.55 -0.93 -9.16
CA LYS A 118 -18.64 -1.47 -10.18
C LYS A 118 -18.02 -2.79 -9.72
N SER A 119 -17.90 -3.72 -10.63
CA SER A 119 -17.28 -5.03 -10.36
C SER A 119 -15.84 -4.86 -9.88
N VAL A 120 -15.47 -5.57 -8.83
CA VAL A 120 -14.10 -5.60 -8.27
C VAL A 120 -13.64 -7.05 -8.23
N SER A 121 -12.59 -7.36 -8.99
CA SER A 121 -12.02 -8.72 -9.08
C SER A 121 -10.71 -8.80 -8.30
N THR A 122 -10.75 -8.61 -6.97
CA THR A 122 -9.56 -8.70 -6.11
C THR A 122 -9.88 -9.44 -4.82
N ALA A 123 -8.84 -9.95 -4.14
CA ALA A 123 -8.95 -10.57 -2.83
C ALA A 123 -9.56 -9.64 -1.75
N SER A 124 -9.61 -8.33 -2.00
CA SER A 124 -10.14 -7.31 -1.10
C SER A 124 -11.61 -6.94 -1.38
N LEU A 125 -12.36 -7.77 -2.12
CA LEU A 125 -13.75 -7.48 -2.50
C LEU A 125 -14.64 -7.07 -1.32
N ALA A 126 -14.58 -7.80 -0.22
CA ALA A 126 -15.36 -7.48 0.98
C ALA A 126 -14.94 -6.15 1.62
N GLN A 127 -13.65 -5.84 1.60
CA GLN A 127 -13.10 -4.63 2.20
C GLN A 127 -13.51 -3.36 1.44
N VAL A 128 -13.51 -3.41 0.09
CA VAL A 128 -13.90 -2.24 -0.73
C VAL A 128 -15.42 -1.97 -0.71
N ARG A 129 -16.21 -2.88 -0.13
CA ARG A 129 -17.66 -2.73 0.07
C ARG A 129 -18.02 -2.29 1.50
N SER A 130 -17.02 -1.98 2.30
CA SER A 130 -17.20 -1.51 3.67
C SER A 130 -16.59 -0.12 3.84
N PRO A 131 -17.15 0.74 4.73
CA PRO A 131 -16.50 1.99 5.10
C PRO A 131 -15.07 1.75 5.59
N ILE A 132 -14.25 2.81 5.58
CA ILE A 132 -12.90 2.74 6.15
C ILE A 132 -12.98 2.32 7.62
N TYR A 133 -12.20 1.31 8.00
CA TYR A 133 -12.21 0.75 9.35
C TYR A 133 -10.79 0.74 9.95
N LYS A 134 -10.72 0.87 11.29
CA LYS A 134 -9.45 0.99 12.04
C LYS A 134 -8.88 -0.36 12.49
N SER A 135 -9.68 -1.43 12.44
CA SER A 135 -9.32 -2.75 13.00
C SER A 135 -8.16 -3.48 12.30
N SER A 136 -7.65 -2.91 11.21
CA SER A 136 -6.46 -3.45 10.52
C SER A 136 -5.14 -2.82 10.98
N ILE A 137 -5.18 -1.74 11.77
CA ILE A 137 -3.97 -1.08 12.29
C ILE A 137 -3.46 -1.91 13.46
N LYS A 138 -2.16 -2.20 13.42
CA LYS A 138 -1.45 -2.96 14.46
C LYS A 138 -2.03 -4.34 14.76
N LYS A 139 -2.70 -4.94 13.79
CA LYS A 139 -3.33 -6.26 13.96
C LYS A 139 -2.31 -7.36 14.24
N TRP A 140 -1.06 -7.18 13.86
CA TRP A 140 0.04 -8.09 14.17
C TRP A 140 0.33 -8.20 15.68
N GLU A 141 -0.01 -7.16 16.49
CA GLU A 141 0.24 -7.16 17.94
C GLU A 141 -0.46 -8.33 18.66
N ASN A 142 -1.59 -8.82 18.12
CA ASN A 142 -2.28 -10.00 18.65
C ASN A 142 -1.47 -11.30 18.49
N TYR A 143 -0.37 -11.27 17.74
CA TYR A 143 0.54 -12.40 17.46
C TYR A 143 1.99 -12.02 17.76
N SER A 144 2.19 -11.07 18.69
CA SER A 144 3.49 -10.47 18.96
C SER A 144 4.55 -11.49 19.40
N GLU A 145 4.14 -12.53 20.14
CA GLU A 145 5.02 -13.61 20.57
C GLU A 145 5.52 -14.46 19.40
N ASP A 146 4.63 -14.85 18.49
CA ASP A 146 4.96 -15.63 17.30
C ASP A 146 5.76 -14.84 16.26
N LEU A 147 5.62 -13.52 16.26
CA LEU A 147 6.21 -12.61 15.27
C LEU A 147 7.51 -11.92 15.73
N GLN A 148 8.10 -12.35 16.86
CA GLN A 148 9.34 -11.75 17.39
C GLN A 148 10.49 -11.80 16.38
N LEU A 149 10.67 -12.94 15.68
CA LEU A 149 11.69 -13.07 14.65
C LEU A 149 11.46 -12.07 13.52
N LEU A 150 10.24 -11.96 13.00
CA LEU A 150 9.91 -11.01 11.94
C LEU A 150 10.17 -9.57 12.39
N LYS A 151 9.76 -9.22 13.61
CA LYS A 151 10.01 -7.89 14.20
C LYS A 151 11.52 -7.56 14.27
N LYS A 152 12.34 -8.55 14.69
CA LYS A 152 13.81 -8.39 14.73
C LYS A 152 14.41 -8.19 13.34
N LEU A 153 13.85 -8.83 12.31
CA LEU A 153 14.37 -8.76 10.95
C LEU A 153 13.95 -7.47 10.21
N LEU A 154 12.92 -6.77 10.69
CA LEU A 154 12.41 -5.52 10.11
C LEU A 154 12.95 -4.26 10.80
N ASN A 155 13.61 -4.38 11.94
CA ASN A 155 14.32 -3.30 12.65
C ASN A 155 15.78 -3.23 12.20
#